data_2ed02f9e03c74f6bb7a8f670f2dfa2dd
#
_entry.id   2ed02f9e03c74f6bb7a8f670f2dfa2dd
#
_cell.length_a   1.000
_cell.length_b   1.000
_cell.length_c   1.000
_cell.angle_alpha   90.00
_cell.angle_beta   90.00
_cell.angle_gamma   90.00
#
_symmetry.space_group_name_H-M   'P 1'
#
loop_
_entity.id
_entity.type
_entity.pdbx_description
1 polymer ?
#
loop_
_entity_poly.entity_id
_entity_poly.type
_entity_poly.pdbx_seq_one_letter_code
_entity_poly.pdbx_strand_id
1 'polypeptide(L)'
;MPTTNTDRKPSRQQQKAFDKNYGHLQPQAVDMEKVVLGALMIDKDAFSMVSETLRPETFYEPRHQKIYNAIQTLSVNENPVDIMTVVDELKREGTLEDVGGAPYIVELSSHVASSAHIEYHAKILAQKFLALSLI
;
A
#
# COMPACT_ATOMS: atom_id res chain seq x y z
N MET A 1 -44.37 -2.65 3.94
CA MET A 1 -43.79 -2.99 4.08
C MET A 1 -43.30 -3.47 4.36
N PRO A 2 -42.92 -3.85 4.59
CA PRO A 2 -42.33 -4.36 5.02
C PRO A 2 -41.42 -4.62 5.15
N THR A 3 -41.18 -4.66 5.23
CA THR A 3 -40.53 -4.82 5.29
C THR A 3 -39.59 -5.07 5.67
N THR A 4 -39.37 -5.28 6.12
CA THR A 4 -38.40 -5.68 6.71
C THR A 4 -37.97 -6.86 6.47
N ASN A 5 -37.73 -7.24 6.01
CA ASN A 5 -37.32 -8.31 5.57
C ASN A 5 -35.90 -8.59 5.74
N THR A 6 -35.55 -9.53 6.55
CA THR A 6 -34.20 -9.89 6.86
C THR A 6 -33.47 -10.51 5.68
N ASP A 7 -34.21 -10.96 4.69
CA ASP A 7 -33.62 -11.56 3.52
C ASP A 7 -33.26 -10.55 2.45
N ARG A 8 -33.62 -9.31 2.70
CA ARG A 8 -33.41 -8.28 1.72
C ARG A 8 -31.97 -7.82 1.72
N LYS A 9 -31.43 -7.58 0.54
CA LYS A 9 -30.10 -7.03 0.45
C LYS A 9 -30.05 -5.65 1.08
N PRO A 10 -28.92 -5.29 1.69
CA PRO A 10 -28.79 -3.97 2.29
C PRO A 10 -28.98 -2.88 1.24
N SER A 11 -29.57 -1.77 1.65
CA SER A 11 -29.73 -0.63 0.79
C SER A 11 -28.36 -0.05 0.48
N ARG A 12 -28.32 0.84 -0.51
CA ARG A 12 -27.07 1.52 -0.85
C ARG A 12 -26.51 2.27 0.36
N GLN A 13 -27.38 2.89 1.15
CA GLN A 13 -26.93 3.61 2.35
C GLN A 13 -26.38 2.65 3.41
N GLN A 14 -27.02 1.51 3.57
CA GLN A 14 -26.53 0.52 4.52
C GLN A 14 -25.20 -0.04 4.09
N GLN A 15 -25.02 -0.25 2.80
CA GLN A 15 -23.75 -0.72 2.28
C GLN A 15 -22.65 0.31 2.49
N LYS A 16 -22.98 1.59 2.26
CA LYS A 16 -22.00 2.65 2.51
C LYS A 16 -21.63 2.74 3.97
N ALA A 17 -22.62 2.58 4.86
CA ALA A 17 -22.34 2.60 6.29
C ALA A 17 -21.46 1.44 6.70
N PHE A 18 -21.73 0.25 6.16
CA PHE A 18 -20.90 -0.92 6.40
C PHE A 18 -19.47 -0.68 5.93
N ASP A 19 -19.33 -0.19 4.71
CA ASP A 19 -18.01 0.09 4.13
C ASP A 19 -17.27 1.15 4.94
N LYS A 20 -18.01 2.12 5.48
CA LYS A 20 -17.42 3.15 6.30
C LYS A 20 -16.88 2.61 7.61
N ASN A 21 -17.56 1.62 8.19
CA ASN A 21 -17.16 1.07 9.48
C ASN A 21 -16.16 -0.07 9.39
N TYR A 22 -16.17 -0.81 8.27
CA TYR A 22 -15.33 -1.99 8.13
C TYR A 22 -14.52 -1.97 6.86
N GLY A 23 -15.18 -1.76 5.73
CA GLY A 23 -14.52 -1.79 4.44
C GLY A 23 -13.83 -0.48 4.11
N HIS A 24 -14.22 0.62 4.73
CA HIS A 24 -13.62 1.90 4.39
C HIS A 24 -12.16 2.00 4.85
N LEU A 25 -11.73 1.08 5.70
CA LEU A 25 -10.32 1.00 6.05
C LEU A 25 -9.46 0.72 4.81
N GLN A 26 -10.03 0.04 3.80
CA GLN A 26 -9.31 -0.27 2.58
C GLN A 26 -8.91 0.98 1.80
N PRO A 27 -9.82 1.93 1.51
CA PRO A 27 -9.40 3.14 0.79
C PRO A 27 -8.36 3.94 1.56
N GLN A 28 -8.53 4.09 2.87
CA GLN A 28 -7.56 4.82 3.68
C GLN A 28 -6.22 4.11 3.73
N ALA A 29 -6.25 2.79 3.87
CA ALA A 29 -5.04 2.01 3.89
C ALA A 29 -4.34 2.09 2.54
N VAL A 30 -5.09 2.00 1.44
CA VAL A 30 -4.52 2.09 0.11
C VAL A 30 -3.86 3.43 -0.12
N ASP A 31 -4.50 4.53 0.31
CA ASP A 31 -3.90 5.86 0.18
C ASP A 31 -2.64 5.97 1.01
N MET A 32 -2.66 5.44 2.22
CA MET A 32 -1.49 5.44 3.09
C MET A 32 -0.37 4.61 2.49
N GLU A 33 -0.74 3.48 1.86
CA GLU A 33 0.24 2.64 1.18
C GLU A 33 0.95 3.40 0.07
N LYS A 34 0.18 4.17 -0.70
CA LYS A 34 0.76 4.97 -1.78
C LYS A 34 1.75 5.99 -1.24
N VAL A 35 1.40 6.64 -0.13
CA VAL A 35 2.27 7.63 0.50
C VAL A 35 3.58 6.97 0.95
N VAL A 36 3.47 5.81 1.60
CA VAL A 36 4.66 5.12 2.09
C VAL A 36 5.54 4.67 0.93
N LEU A 37 4.96 4.06 -0.10
CA LEU A 37 5.75 3.60 -1.25
C LEU A 37 6.40 4.77 -1.96
N GLY A 38 5.67 5.87 -2.13
CA GLY A 38 6.24 7.06 -2.77
C GLY A 38 7.41 7.60 -1.97
N ALA A 39 7.27 7.67 -0.64
CA ALA A 39 8.34 8.16 0.22
C ALA A 39 9.59 7.28 0.10
N LEU A 40 9.42 5.98 0.00
CA LEU A 40 10.54 5.05 -0.15
C LEU A 40 11.32 5.29 -1.43
N MET A 41 10.66 5.80 -2.46
CA MET A 41 11.32 6.03 -3.75
C MET A 41 11.94 7.41 -3.87
N ILE A 42 11.57 8.37 -3.01
CA ILE A 42 12.16 9.70 -3.07
C ILE A 42 13.25 9.91 -2.02
N ASP A 43 13.35 9.04 -1.03
CA ASP A 43 14.33 9.19 0.04
C ASP A 43 15.11 7.87 0.17
N LYS A 44 16.38 7.92 -0.15
CA LYS A 44 17.24 6.74 -0.16
C LYS A 44 17.39 6.10 1.22
N ASP A 45 17.18 6.87 2.28
CA ASP A 45 17.32 6.36 3.65
C ASP A 45 16.01 5.89 4.25
N ALA A 46 14.90 6.09 3.55
CA ALA A 46 13.58 5.81 4.12
C ALA A 46 13.36 4.32 4.39
N PHE A 47 13.86 3.44 3.51
CA PHE A 47 13.63 2.02 3.68
C PHE A 47 14.20 1.51 5.01
N SER A 48 15.38 1.97 5.38
CA SER A 48 15.99 1.50 6.62
C SER A 48 15.18 1.89 7.85
N MET A 49 14.41 2.96 7.76
CA MET A 49 13.58 3.41 8.87
C MET A 49 12.35 2.54 9.07
N VAL A 50 11.90 1.82 8.04
CA VAL A 50 10.64 1.07 8.10
C VAL A 50 10.82 -0.42 7.84
N SER A 51 12.03 -0.87 7.56
CA SER A 51 12.27 -2.25 7.16
C SER A 51 11.88 -3.27 8.22
N GLU A 52 11.90 -2.90 9.48
CA GLU A 52 11.51 -3.80 10.56
C GLU A 52 10.01 -3.71 10.85
N THR A 53 9.35 -2.66 10.40
CA THR A 53 7.93 -2.43 10.64
C THR A 53 7.08 -3.01 9.53
N LEU A 54 7.56 -2.95 8.30
CA LEU A 54 6.79 -3.33 7.11
C LEU A 54 7.35 -4.59 6.46
N ARG A 55 6.43 -5.37 5.92
CA ARG A 55 6.73 -6.53 5.07
C ARG A 55 5.84 -6.44 3.86
N PRO A 56 6.12 -7.17 2.78
CA PRO A 56 5.23 -7.12 1.62
C PRO A 56 3.79 -7.41 1.98
N GLU A 57 3.56 -8.40 2.85
CA GLU A 57 2.20 -8.78 3.23
C GLU A 57 1.50 -7.73 4.10
N THR A 58 2.23 -6.73 4.61
CA THR A 58 1.60 -5.64 5.36
C THR A 58 0.69 -4.80 4.46
N PHE A 59 0.97 -4.79 3.16
CA PHE A 59 0.19 -4.02 2.21
C PHE A 59 -1.07 -4.78 1.81
N TYR A 60 -2.20 -4.09 1.84
CA TYR A 60 -3.47 -4.68 1.47
C TYR A 60 -3.59 -4.90 -0.03
N GLU A 61 -3.10 -3.95 -0.82
CA GLU A 61 -3.20 -3.96 -2.27
C GLU A 61 -2.14 -4.90 -2.85
N PRO A 62 -2.53 -5.92 -3.63
CA PRO A 62 -1.54 -6.87 -4.16
C PRO A 62 -0.42 -6.23 -4.97
N ARG A 63 -0.75 -5.20 -5.76
CA ARG A 63 0.30 -4.54 -6.54
C ARG A 63 1.27 -3.79 -5.66
N HIS A 64 0.82 -3.29 -4.51
CA HIS A 64 1.70 -2.63 -3.56
C HIS A 64 2.63 -3.63 -2.89
N GLN A 65 2.14 -4.85 -2.64
CA GLN A 65 2.98 -5.91 -2.11
C GLN A 65 4.15 -6.19 -3.05
N LYS A 66 3.86 -6.25 -4.35
CA LYS A 66 4.90 -6.50 -5.36
C LYS A 66 5.90 -5.35 -5.44
N ILE A 67 5.41 -4.12 -5.36
CA ILE A 67 6.27 -2.94 -5.39
C ILE A 67 7.17 -2.92 -4.16
N TYR A 68 6.62 -3.16 -2.98
CA TYR A 68 7.43 -3.18 -1.76
C TYR A 68 8.46 -4.30 -1.80
N ASN A 69 8.07 -5.46 -2.34
CA ASN A 69 9.00 -6.57 -2.49
C ASN A 69 10.17 -6.19 -3.38
N ALA A 70 9.91 -5.46 -4.46
CA ALA A 70 10.99 -4.99 -5.34
C ALA A 70 11.92 -4.03 -4.60
N ILE A 71 11.33 -3.11 -3.82
CA ILE A 71 12.12 -2.16 -3.03
C ILE A 71 12.98 -2.91 -2.02
N GLN A 72 12.41 -3.90 -1.35
CA GLN A 72 13.13 -4.71 -0.37
C GLN A 72 14.29 -5.45 -1.03
N THR A 73 14.05 -6.05 -2.19
CA THR A 73 15.08 -6.77 -2.92
C THR A 73 16.24 -5.83 -3.29
N LEU A 74 15.92 -4.64 -3.78
CA LEU A 74 16.94 -3.66 -4.11
C LEU A 74 17.76 -3.30 -2.88
N SER A 75 17.11 -3.05 -1.76
CA SER A 75 17.80 -2.67 -0.52
C SER A 75 18.68 -3.78 0.02
N VAL A 76 18.19 -5.00 -0.01
CA VAL A 76 18.97 -6.16 0.46
C VAL A 76 20.22 -6.33 -0.38
N ASN A 77 20.14 -6.04 -1.66
CA ASN A 77 21.28 -6.15 -2.57
C ASN A 77 22.11 -4.87 -2.60
N GLU A 78 21.83 -3.93 -1.71
CA GLU A 78 22.56 -2.67 -1.59
C GLU A 78 22.49 -1.82 -2.85
N ASN A 79 21.42 -1.95 -3.59
CA ASN A 79 21.15 -1.11 -4.75
C ASN A 79 20.33 0.10 -4.35
N PRO A 80 20.52 1.23 -5.03
CA PRO A 80 19.70 2.40 -4.72
C PRO A 80 18.24 2.15 -5.03
N VAL A 81 17.36 2.81 -4.28
CA VAL A 81 15.91 2.70 -4.47
C VAL A 81 15.40 4.03 -5.00
N ASP A 82 14.93 4.02 -6.24
CA ASP A 82 14.29 5.17 -6.86
C ASP A 82 13.33 4.68 -7.94
N ILE A 83 12.68 5.60 -8.64
CA ILE A 83 11.69 5.22 -9.65
C ILE A 83 12.30 4.27 -10.69
N MET A 84 13.49 4.61 -11.20
CA MET A 84 14.09 3.83 -12.27
C MET A 84 14.50 2.44 -11.83
N THR A 85 15.12 2.34 -10.65
CA THR A 85 15.56 1.04 -10.17
C THR A 85 14.39 0.15 -9.82
N VAL A 86 13.31 0.72 -9.28
CA VAL A 86 12.11 -0.05 -8.97
C VAL A 86 11.45 -0.55 -10.25
N VAL A 87 11.34 0.29 -11.27
CA VAL A 87 10.79 -0.13 -12.55
C VAL A 87 11.63 -1.27 -13.15
N ASP A 88 12.97 -1.11 -13.13
CA ASP A 88 13.85 -2.14 -13.67
C ASP A 88 13.73 -3.45 -12.89
N GLU A 89 13.64 -3.38 -11.58
CA GLU A 89 13.51 -4.58 -10.77
C GLU A 89 12.19 -5.29 -11.04
N LEU A 90 11.09 -4.53 -11.18
CA LEU A 90 9.79 -5.12 -11.52
C LEU A 90 9.81 -5.75 -12.91
N LYS A 91 10.51 -5.14 -13.86
CA LYS A 91 10.68 -5.76 -15.17
C LYS A 91 11.43 -7.07 -15.07
N ARG A 92 12.51 -7.08 -14.30
CA ARG A 92 13.32 -8.27 -14.13
C ARG A 92 12.51 -9.40 -13.52
N GLU A 93 11.61 -9.06 -12.60
CA GLU A 93 10.75 -10.03 -11.94
C GLU A 93 9.54 -10.42 -12.79
N GLY A 94 9.31 -9.72 -13.88
CA GLY A 94 8.17 -10.00 -14.74
C GLY A 94 6.85 -9.51 -14.19
N THR A 95 6.85 -8.56 -13.26
CA THR A 95 5.63 -8.10 -12.60
C THR A 95 5.30 -6.63 -12.88
N LEU A 96 6.06 -5.96 -13.73
CA LEU A 96 5.83 -4.53 -13.96
C LEU A 96 4.41 -4.23 -14.45
N GLU A 97 3.90 -5.01 -15.40
CA GLU A 97 2.56 -4.77 -15.91
C GLU A 97 1.49 -5.08 -14.87
N ASP A 98 1.75 -6.05 -14.00
CA ASP A 98 0.82 -6.41 -12.95
C ASP A 98 0.57 -5.27 -11.97
N VAL A 99 1.56 -4.42 -11.78
CA VAL A 99 1.44 -3.31 -10.81
C VAL A 99 0.95 -2.03 -11.46
N GLY A 100 0.71 -2.03 -12.76
CA GLY A 100 0.22 -0.85 -13.46
C GLY A 100 1.27 -0.17 -14.33
N GLY A 101 2.42 -0.78 -14.51
CA GLY A 101 3.47 -0.25 -15.36
C GLY A 101 4.23 0.92 -14.74
N ALA A 102 5.18 1.43 -15.51
CA ALA A 102 5.98 2.57 -15.07
C ALA A 102 5.15 3.80 -14.71
N PRO A 103 4.05 4.12 -15.42
CA PRO A 103 3.24 5.28 -15.04
C PRO A 103 2.72 5.21 -13.62
N TYR A 104 2.36 4.02 -13.13
CA TYR A 104 1.89 3.91 -11.75
C TYR A 104 3.00 4.18 -10.75
N ILE A 105 4.21 3.71 -11.05
CA ILE A 105 5.37 3.95 -10.17
C ILE A 105 5.66 5.45 -10.09
N VAL A 106 5.60 6.14 -11.23
CA VAL A 106 5.78 7.59 -11.26
C VAL A 106 4.69 8.29 -10.45
N GLU A 107 3.46 7.82 -10.58
CA GLU A 107 2.34 8.40 -9.83
C GLU A 107 2.57 8.30 -8.33
N LEU A 108 3.04 7.15 -7.85
CA LEU A 108 3.29 6.96 -6.42
C LEU A 108 4.29 7.99 -5.90
N SER A 109 5.36 8.21 -6.63
CA SER A 109 6.38 9.16 -6.17
C SER A 109 5.88 10.60 -6.22
N SER A 110 4.97 10.91 -7.12
CA SER A 110 4.47 12.28 -7.26
C SER A 110 3.45 12.66 -6.17
N HIS A 111 2.91 11.67 -5.46
CA HIS A 111 1.97 11.94 -4.37
C HIS A 111 2.65 12.41 -3.09
N VAL A 112 3.97 12.36 -3.03
CA VAL A 112 4.70 12.58 -1.79
C VAL A 112 5.67 13.73 -1.96
N ALA A 113 5.57 14.70 -1.06
CA ALA A 113 6.52 15.83 -1.05
C ALA A 113 7.70 15.56 -0.12
N SER A 114 7.54 14.64 0.84
CA SER A 114 8.53 14.45 1.88
C SER A 114 8.36 13.07 2.52
N SER A 115 9.45 12.51 3.01
CA SER A 115 9.43 11.26 3.78
C SER A 115 9.41 11.51 5.29
N ALA A 116 9.17 12.75 5.69
CA ALA A 116 9.34 13.17 7.09
C ALA A 116 8.53 12.34 8.10
N HIS A 117 7.38 11.82 7.70
CA HIS A 117 6.52 11.07 8.61
C HIS A 117 6.39 9.59 8.24
N ILE A 118 7.37 9.06 7.52
CA ILE A 118 7.24 7.70 7.01
C ILE A 118 7.14 6.66 8.13
N GLU A 119 7.87 6.85 9.23
CA GLU A 119 7.80 5.92 10.33
C GLU A 119 6.42 5.88 10.96
N TYR A 120 5.80 7.04 11.10
CA TYR A 120 4.45 7.14 11.63
C TYR A 120 3.45 6.43 10.71
N HIS A 121 3.55 6.72 9.42
CA HIS A 121 2.66 6.11 8.43
C HIS A 121 2.85 4.59 8.36
N ALA A 122 4.08 4.13 8.47
CA ALA A 122 4.37 2.70 8.47
C ALA A 122 3.75 2.01 9.67
N LYS A 123 3.79 2.64 10.83
CA LYS A 123 3.15 2.09 12.03
C LYS A 123 1.65 1.97 11.86
N ILE A 124 1.04 2.96 11.23
CA ILE A 124 -0.40 2.91 10.97
C ILE A 124 -0.73 1.72 10.06
N LEU A 125 0.04 1.52 9.00
CA LEU A 125 -0.17 0.38 8.12
C LEU A 125 -0.01 -0.94 8.86
N ALA A 126 1.03 -1.06 9.68
CA ALA A 126 1.26 -2.28 10.43
C ALA A 126 0.11 -2.57 11.39
N GLN A 127 -0.43 -1.54 12.04
CA GLN A 127 -1.57 -1.69 12.93
C GLN A 127 -2.81 -2.14 12.18
N LYS A 128 -3.07 -1.57 11.01
CA LYS A 128 -4.21 -1.97 10.19
C LYS A 128 -4.07 -3.40 9.71
N PHE A 129 -2.87 -3.79 9.34
CA PHE A 129 -2.60 -5.17 8.92
C PHE A 129 -2.90 -6.16 10.06
N LEU A 130 -2.45 -5.86 11.26
CA LEU A 130 -2.72 -6.71 12.42
C LEU A 130 -4.21 -6.79 12.72
N ALA A 131 -4.90 -5.67 12.63
CA ALA A 131 -6.34 -5.63 12.88
C ALA A 131 -7.09 -6.52 11.89
N LEU A 132 -6.74 -6.45 10.61
CA LEU A 132 -7.36 -7.28 9.59
C LEU A 132 -7.02 -8.75 9.77
N SER A 133 -5.82 -9.04 10.25
CA SER A 133 -5.39 -10.43 10.45
C SER A 133 -6.12 -11.11 11.61
N LEU A 134 -6.69 -10.33 12.53
CA LEU A 134 -7.43 -10.86 13.66
C LEU A 134 -8.90 -11.14 13.33
N ILE A 135 -9.38 -10.70 12.19
CA ILE A 135 -10.73 -10.94 11.76
C ILE A 135 -10.82 -12.27 11.04
#